data_260aec1438dc2c2b2fd9ffda13140b06
#
_entry.id   260aec1438dc2c2b2fd9ffda13140b06
#
_cell.length_a   1.000
_cell.length_b   1.000
_cell.length_c   1.000
_cell.angle_alpha   90.00
_cell.angle_beta   90.00
_cell.angle_gamma   90.00
#
_symmetry.space_group_name_H-M   'P 1'
#
loop_
_entity.id
_entity.type
_entity.pdbx_description
1 polymer ?
#
loop_
_entity_poly.entity_id
_entity_poly.type
_entity_poly.pdbx_seq_one_letter_code
_entity_poly.pdbx_strand_id
1 'polypeptide(L)'
;KGIANINVRMGDEKLLKPLIDIPRMAQKGVDMLHRALTAYVNNDAETAMTIPVEDDEVDALYNQIYRELMVFVIEDPKNIERANWLLWVAHNLERFADRVTNICERTVYIARGTFDEIKQSDDEFWKDQQK
;
A
#
# COMPACT_ATOMS: atom_id res chain seq x y z
N LYS A 1 10.33 -16.65 -21.38
CA LYS A 1 11.52 -17.28 -20.85
C LYS A 1 12.82 -16.77 -21.49
N GLY A 2 12.83 -16.64 -22.80
CA GLY A 2 14.00 -16.09 -23.50
C GLY A 2 14.32 -14.66 -23.08
N ILE A 3 13.30 -13.86 -22.84
CA ILE A 3 13.46 -12.47 -22.39
C ILE A 3 14.07 -12.46 -20.98
N ALA A 4 13.59 -13.32 -20.11
CA ALA A 4 14.13 -13.41 -18.74
C ALA A 4 15.59 -13.83 -18.75
N ASN A 5 15.96 -14.80 -19.60
CA ASN A 5 17.35 -15.26 -19.72
C ASN A 5 18.25 -14.17 -20.27
N ILE A 6 17.78 -13.39 -21.22
CA ILE A 6 18.53 -12.25 -21.76
C ILE A 6 18.74 -11.21 -20.68
N ASN A 7 17.73 -10.95 -19.88
CA ASN A 7 17.83 -10.00 -18.76
C ASN A 7 18.89 -10.45 -17.75
N VAL A 8 18.95 -11.73 -17.46
CA VAL A 8 19.93 -12.28 -16.54
C VAL A 8 21.36 -12.10 -17.09
N ARG A 9 21.54 -12.08 -18.40
CA ARG A 9 22.85 -11.91 -19.02
C ARG A 9 23.31 -10.47 -19.13
N MET A 10 22.36 -9.52 -19.19
CA MET A 10 22.64 -8.13 -19.57
C MET A 10 22.43 -7.15 -18.42
N GLY A 11 23.14 -7.32 -17.34
CA GLY A 11 23.05 -6.42 -16.21
C GLY A 11 22.13 -6.92 -15.12
N ASP A 12 22.18 -8.18 -14.96
CA ASP A 12 21.33 -8.98 -14.12
C ASP A 12 21.30 -8.58 -12.68
N GLU A 13 22.44 -8.25 -12.11
CA GLU A 13 22.52 -7.91 -10.69
C GLU A 13 21.72 -6.65 -10.37
N LYS A 14 21.65 -5.73 -11.33
CA LYS A 14 20.93 -4.46 -11.14
C LYS A 14 19.43 -4.60 -11.38
N LEU A 15 19.05 -5.51 -12.25
CA LEU A 15 17.63 -5.77 -12.52
C LEU A 15 17.05 -6.80 -11.55
N LEU A 16 17.89 -7.66 -11.01
CA LEU A 16 17.45 -8.75 -10.15
C LEU A 16 16.74 -8.25 -8.91
N LYS A 17 17.25 -7.20 -8.29
CA LYS A 17 16.67 -6.66 -7.06
C LYS A 17 15.29 -6.07 -7.27
N PRO A 18 15.02 -5.23 -8.30
CA PRO A 18 13.65 -4.81 -8.59
C PRO A 18 12.71 -5.98 -8.89
N LEU A 19 13.20 -7.03 -9.55
CA LEU A 19 12.39 -8.21 -9.84
C LEU A 19 12.04 -9.01 -8.58
N ILE A 20 12.81 -8.85 -7.51
CA ILE A 20 12.50 -9.45 -6.20
C ILE A 20 11.60 -8.53 -5.40
N ASP A 21 11.89 -7.22 -5.41
CA ASP A 21 11.20 -6.24 -4.58
C ASP A 21 9.77 -5.99 -5.04
N ILE A 22 9.50 -6.05 -6.35
CA ILE A 22 8.14 -5.84 -6.88
C ILE A 22 7.16 -6.90 -6.36
N PRO A 23 7.47 -8.21 -6.44
CA PRO A 23 6.61 -9.23 -5.82
C PRO A 23 6.44 -9.04 -4.32
N ARG A 24 7.47 -8.55 -3.63
CA ARG A 24 7.38 -8.25 -2.19
C ARG A 24 6.40 -7.12 -1.92
N MET A 25 6.41 -6.07 -2.74
CA MET A 25 5.42 -5.00 -2.64
C MET A 25 4.01 -5.54 -2.86
N ALA A 26 3.83 -6.38 -3.86
CA ALA A 26 2.53 -6.98 -4.17
C ALA A 26 2.02 -7.81 -3.00
N GLN A 27 2.89 -8.65 -2.43
CA GLN A 27 2.52 -9.48 -1.29
C GLN A 27 2.17 -8.62 -0.08
N LYS A 28 2.92 -7.57 0.17
CA LYS A 28 2.65 -6.64 1.26
C LYS A 28 1.30 -5.96 1.09
N GLY A 29 1.00 -5.50 -0.13
CA GLY A 29 -0.28 -4.87 -0.43
C GLY A 29 -1.46 -5.81 -0.24
N VAL A 30 -1.33 -7.05 -0.68
CA VAL A 30 -2.39 -8.06 -0.52
C VAL A 30 -2.61 -8.37 0.96
N ASP A 31 -1.53 -8.51 1.73
CA ASP A 31 -1.63 -8.74 3.16
C ASP A 31 -2.32 -7.59 3.88
N MET A 32 -1.96 -6.35 3.53
CA MET A 32 -2.61 -5.16 4.07
C MET A 32 -4.09 -5.14 3.72
N LEU A 33 -4.44 -5.50 2.49
CA LEU A 33 -5.84 -5.53 2.06
C LEU A 33 -6.65 -6.54 2.85
N HIS A 34 -6.12 -7.74 3.06
CA HIS A 34 -6.82 -8.76 3.84
C HIS A 34 -7.12 -8.27 5.25
N ARG A 35 -6.13 -7.66 5.89
CA ARG A 35 -6.30 -7.15 7.24
C ARG A 35 -7.24 -5.95 7.28
N ALA A 36 -7.19 -5.10 6.26
CA ALA A 36 -8.08 -3.94 6.17
C ALA A 36 -9.54 -4.38 6.00
N LEU A 37 -9.80 -5.37 5.15
CA LEU A 37 -11.14 -5.88 4.94
C LEU A 37 -11.68 -6.58 6.19
N THR A 38 -10.82 -7.33 6.89
CA THR A 38 -11.21 -7.97 8.14
C THR A 38 -11.58 -6.92 9.20
N ALA A 39 -10.77 -5.86 9.30
CA ALA A 39 -11.05 -4.77 10.23
C ALA A 39 -12.36 -4.06 9.87
N TYR A 40 -12.61 -3.87 8.57
CA TYR A 40 -13.85 -3.24 8.10
C TYR A 40 -15.07 -4.08 8.47
N VAL A 41 -15.03 -5.38 8.20
CA VAL A 41 -16.14 -6.29 8.49
C VAL A 41 -16.43 -6.35 10.00
N ASN A 42 -15.36 -6.33 10.80
CA ASN A 42 -15.49 -6.41 12.26
C ASN A 42 -15.66 -5.04 12.93
N ASN A 43 -15.69 -3.97 12.15
CA ASN A 43 -15.79 -2.60 12.65
C ASN A 43 -14.68 -2.31 13.67
N ASP A 44 -13.47 -2.79 13.37
CA ASP A 44 -12.32 -2.77 14.27
C ASP A 44 -11.40 -1.59 13.93
N ALA A 45 -11.66 -0.45 14.56
CA ALA A 45 -10.89 0.77 14.32
C ALA A 45 -9.45 0.63 14.80
N GLU A 46 -9.20 -0.09 15.88
CA GLU A 46 -7.84 -0.25 16.41
C GLU A 46 -6.93 -0.95 15.41
N THR A 47 -7.37 -2.07 14.85
CA THR A 47 -6.61 -2.77 13.82
C THR A 47 -6.47 -1.91 12.57
N ALA A 48 -7.54 -1.24 12.16
CA ALA A 48 -7.52 -0.38 10.98
C ALA A 48 -6.52 0.76 11.13
N MET A 49 -6.26 1.25 12.33
CA MET A 49 -5.30 2.33 12.57
C MET A 49 -3.86 1.87 12.49
N THR A 50 -3.59 0.57 12.62
CA THR A 50 -2.22 0.05 12.59
C THR A 50 -1.74 -0.22 11.16
N ILE A 51 -2.66 -0.45 10.23
CA ILE A 51 -2.31 -0.85 8.87
C ILE A 51 -1.65 0.29 8.06
N PRO A 52 -2.15 1.55 8.11
CA PRO A 52 -1.53 2.62 7.34
C PRO A 52 -0.06 2.89 7.69
N VAL A 53 0.37 2.55 8.89
CA VAL A 53 1.77 2.70 9.28
C VAL A 53 2.67 1.86 8.37
N GLU A 54 2.18 0.73 7.88
CA GLU A 54 2.92 -0.17 7.00
C GLU A 54 3.06 0.37 5.59
N ASP A 55 2.28 1.39 5.22
CA ASP A 55 2.40 2.04 3.93
C ASP A 55 3.77 2.70 3.75
N ASP A 56 4.41 3.08 4.84
CA ASP A 56 5.77 3.62 4.80
C ASP A 56 6.77 2.58 4.26
N GLU A 57 6.55 1.30 4.56
CA GLU A 57 7.38 0.23 4.01
C GLU A 57 7.19 0.09 2.50
N VAL A 58 5.96 0.23 2.03
CA VAL A 58 5.64 0.19 0.60
C VAL A 58 6.30 1.37 -0.11
N ASP A 59 6.19 2.57 0.47
CA ASP A 59 6.82 3.78 -0.09
C ASP A 59 8.33 3.63 -0.15
N ALA A 60 8.94 3.07 0.88
CA ALA A 60 10.39 2.84 0.91
C ALA A 60 10.82 1.86 -0.18
N LEU A 61 10.06 0.79 -0.38
CA LEU A 61 10.34 -0.18 -1.44
C LEU A 61 10.18 0.47 -2.81
N TYR A 62 9.14 1.28 -3.00
CA TYR A 62 8.94 1.98 -4.27
C TYR A 62 10.10 2.90 -4.59
N ASN A 63 10.54 3.71 -3.61
CA ASN A 63 11.64 4.64 -3.80
C ASN A 63 12.94 3.90 -4.10
N GLN A 64 13.17 2.77 -3.49
CA GLN A 64 14.33 1.94 -3.74
C GLN A 64 14.30 1.38 -5.16
N ILE A 65 13.17 0.84 -5.59
CA ILE A 65 12.99 0.32 -6.94
C ILE A 65 13.20 1.43 -7.97
N TYR A 66 12.65 2.61 -7.71
CA TYR A 66 12.78 3.75 -8.60
C TYR A 66 14.25 4.10 -8.80
N ARG A 67 15.02 4.22 -7.70
CA ARG A 67 16.44 4.56 -7.79
C ARG A 67 17.24 3.49 -8.54
N GLU A 68 16.96 2.23 -8.27
CA GLU A 68 17.64 1.12 -8.93
C GLU A 68 17.36 1.10 -10.43
N LEU A 69 16.11 1.37 -10.81
CA LEU A 69 15.72 1.40 -12.22
C LEU A 69 16.31 2.62 -12.93
N MET A 70 16.46 3.77 -12.24
CA MET A 70 17.10 4.92 -12.81
C MET A 70 18.58 4.68 -13.09
N VAL A 71 19.28 4.01 -12.18
CA VAL A 71 20.69 3.62 -12.40
C VAL A 71 20.77 2.69 -13.62
N PHE A 72 19.84 1.75 -13.75
CA PHE A 72 19.78 0.82 -14.87
C PHE A 72 19.62 1.55 -16.21
N VAL A 73 18.78 2.57 -16.25
CA VAL A 73 18.57 3.39 -17.45
C VAL A 73 19.80 4.26 -17.75
N ILE A 74 20.41 4.84 -16.72
CA ILE A 74 21.59 5.71 -16.90
C ILE A 74 22.74 4.91 -17.48
N GLU A 75 22.92 3.67 -17.06
CA GLU A 75 24.00 2.83 -17.58
C GLU A 75 23.81 2.46 -19.03
N ASP A 76 22.57 2.22 -19.45
CA ASP A 76 22.24 1.90 -20.83
C ASP A 76 20.85 2.43 -21.15
N PRO A 77 20.78 3.54 -21.91
CA PRO A 77 19.48 4.13 -22.27
C PRO A 77 18.54 3.19 -23.03
N LYS A 78 19.06 2.11 -23.58
CA LYS A 78 18.22 1.10 -24.26
C LYS A 78 17.31 0.37 -23.28
N ASN A 79 17.63 0.45 -21.99
CA ASN A 79 16.85 -0.20 -20.94
C ASN A 79 15.59 0.58 -20.54
N ILE A 80 15.36 1.75 -21.15
CA ILE A 80 14.29 2.66 -20.71
C ILE A 80 12.91 2.05 -20.80
N GLU A 81 12.61 1.29 -21.83
CA GLU A 81 11.28 0.68 -21.98
C GLU A 81 11.01 -0.33 -20.90
N ARG A 82 12.00 -1.15 -20.59
CA ARG A 82 11.89 -2.16 -19.54
C ARG A 82 11.77 -1.51 -18.17
N ALA A 83 12.58 -0.50 -17.93
CA ALA A 83 12.52 0.25 -16.66
C ALA A 83 11.16 0.93 -16.50
N ASN A 84 10.63 1.53 -17.57
CA ASN A 84 9.32 2.16 -17.53
C ASN A 84 8.22 1.15 -17.22
N TRP A 85 8.30 -0.04 -17.80
CA TRP A 85 7.31 -1.09 -17.52
C TRP A 85 7.34 -1.49 -16.04
N LEU A 86 8.53 -1.70 -15.50
CA LEU A 86 8.69 -2.08 -14.09
C LEU A 86 8.27 -0.95 -13.15
N LEU A 87 8.57 0.29 -13.52
CA LEU A 87 8.10 1.45 -12.73
C LEU A 87 6.59 1.56 -12.76
N TRP A 88 5.98 1.30 -13.90
CA TRP A 88 4.53 1.33 -14.02
C TRP A 88 3.88 0.29 -13.09
N VAL A 89 4.44 -0.92 -13.06
CA VAL A 89 3.95 -1.97 -12.16
C VAL A 89 4.12 -1.54 -10.71
N ALA A 90 5.30 -1.06 -10.34
CA ALA A 90 5.58 -0.62 -8.97
C ALA A 90 4.68 0.53 -8.54
N HIS A 91 4.45 1.49 -9.45
CA HIS A 91 3.58 2.62 -9.18
C HIS A 91 2.14 2.17 -8.92
N ASN A 92 1.65 1.21 -9.70
CA ASN A 92 0.30 0.69 -9.50
C ASN A 92 0.18 -0.08 -8.18
N LEU A 93 1.23 -0.77 -7.76
CA LEU A 93 1.24 -1.44 -6.47
C LEU A 93 1.23 -0.42 -5.31
N GLU A 94 1.95 0.68 -5.46
CA GLU A 94 1.92 1.75 -4.47
C GLU A 94 0.52 2.36 -4.37
N ARG A 95 -0.12 2.62 -5.50
CA ARG A 95 -1.49 3.13 -5.52
C ARG A 95 -2.48 2.14 -4.91
N PHE A 96 -2.25 0.85 -5.12
CA PHE A 96 -3.07 -0.18 -4.51
C PHE A 96 -2.99 -0.11 -2.98
N ALA A 97 -1.78 0.01 -2.45
CA ALA A 97 -1.58 0.15 -1.00
C ALA A 97 -2.23 1.43 -0.46
N ASP A 98 -2.15 2.53 -1.21
CA ASP A 98 -2.84 3.77 -0.85
C ASP A 98 -4.34 3.57 -0.72
N ARG A 99 -4.93 2.83 -1.65
CA ARG A 99 -6.36 2.53 -1.58
C ARG A 99 -6.71 1.68 -0.37
N VAL A 100 -5.81 0.79 0.02
CA VAL A 100 -6.00 0.00 1.24
C VAL A 100 -6.00 0.92 2.47
N THR A 101 -5.09 1.89 2.52
CA THR A 101 -5.09 2.85 3.63
C THR A 101 -6.37 3.67 3.66
N ASN A 102 -6.94 4.01 2.50
CA ASN A 102 -8.22 4.71 2.44
C ASN A 102 -9.35 3.86 3.03
N ILE A 103 -9.34 2.56 2.80
CA ILE A 103 -10.31 1.64 3.40
C ILE A 103 -10.17 1.68 4.92
N CYS A 104 -8.93 1.66 5.43
CA CYS A 104 -8.67 1.73 6.86
C CYS A 104 -9.16 3.03 7.47
N GLU A 105 -8.90 4.16 6.81
CA GLU A 105 -9.38 5.46 7.26
C GLU A 105 -10.90 5.51 7.32
N ARG A 106 -11.55 4.94 6.31
CA ARG A 106 -13.01 4.87 6.30
C ARG A 106 -13.53 3.99 7.42
N THR A 107 -12.86 2.87 7.69
CA THR A 107 -13.23 1.99 8.81
C THR A 107 -13.17 2.74 10.13
N VAL A 108 -12.10 3.48 10.36
CA VAL A 108 -11.94 4.28 11.57
C VAL A 108 -13.03 5.35 11.66
N TYR A 109 -13.29 6.03 10.55
CA TYR A 109 -14.30 7.08 10.50
C TYR A 109 -15.69 6.53 10.83
N ILE A 110 -16.06 5.41 10.22
CA ILE A 110 -17.38 4.80 10.44
C ILE A 110 -17.51 4.31 11.88
N ALA A 111 -16.47 3.64 12.40
CA ALA A 111 -16.49 3.13 13.77
C ALA A 111 -16.61 4.26 14.79
N ARG A 112 -15.84 5.33 14.61
CA ARG A 112 -15.88 6.50 15.49
C ARG A 112 -17.17 7.29 15.33
N GLY A 113 -17.64 7.45 14.10
CA GLY A 113 -18.90 8.12 13.82
C GLY A 113 -20.07 7.44 14.48
N THR A 114 -20.13 6.11 14.40
CA THR A 114 -21.18 5.32 15.06
C THR A 114 -21.11 5.50 16.58
N PHE A 115 -19.89 5.44 17.13
CA PHE A 115 -19.70 5.63 18.57
C PHE A 115 -20.12 7.03 19.01
N ASP A 116 -19.71 8.05 18.25
CA ASP A 116 -20.05 9.44 18.55
C ASP A 116 -21.55 9.69 18.48
N GLU A 117 -22.24 9.09 17.53
CA GLU A 117 -23.69 9.18 17.40
C GLU A 117 -24.40 8.59 18.61
N ILE A 118 -23.96 7.42 19.08
CA ILE A 118 -24.51 6.77 20.25
C ILE A 118 -24.29 7.66 21.48
N LYS A 119 -23.11 8.18 21.63
CA LYS A 119 -22.74 9.04 22.74
C LYS A 119 -23.59 10.34 22.73
N GLN A 120 -23.75 10.93 21.56
CA GLN A 120 -24.55 12.14 21.41
C GLN A 120 -26.02 11.90 21.77
N SER A 121 -26.58 10.76 21.37
CA SER A 121 -27.93 10.39 21.71
C SER A 121 -28.10 10.23 23.23
N ASP A 122 -27.13 9.63 23.88
CA ASP A 122 -27.15 9.50 25.34
C ASP A 122 -27.09 10.87 26.03
N ASP A 123 -26.22 11.77 25.51
CA ASP A 123 -26.11 13.12 26.08
C ASP A 123 -27.43 13.90 25.91
N GLU A 124 -28.09 13.79 24.77
CA GLU A 124 -29.36 14.43 24.53
C GLU A 124 -30.45 13.89 25.49
N PHE A 125 -30.46 12.57 25.69
CA PHE A 125 -31.38 11.94 26.62
C PHE A 125 -31.21 12.50 28.04
N TRP A 126 -29.97 12.61 28.50
CA TRP A 126 -29.68 13.13 29.83
C TRP A 126 -30.06 14.62 29.96
N LYS A 127 -29.87 15.40 28.90
CA LYS A 127 -30.26 16.81 28.91
C LYS A 127 -31.77 16.97 29.06
N ASP A 128 -32.53 16.16 28.37
CA ASP A 128 -33.99 16.21 28.49
C ASP A 128 -34.47 15.80 29.87
N GLN A 129 -33.75 14.91 30.53
CA GLN A 129 -34.06 14.50 31.90
C GLN A 129 -33.83 15.61 32.93
N GLN A 130 -32.93 16.54 32.61
CA GLN A 130 -32.60 17.64 33.52
C GLN A 130 -33.55 18.84 33.41
N LYS A 131 -34.44 18.83 32.42
CA LYS A 131 -35.49 19.83 32.27
C LYS A 131 -36.69 19.44 33.12
#